data_60ff685a7051a9d6f5e2fec670d4bdd9
#
_entry.id   60ff685a7051a9d6f5e2fec670d4bdd9
#
_cell.length_a   1.000
_cell.length_b   1.000
_cell.length_c   1.000
_cell.angle_alpha   90.00
_cell.angle_beta   90.00
_cell.angle_gamma   90.00
#
_symmetry.space_group_name_H-M   'P 1'
#
loop_
_entity.id
_entity.type
_entity.pdbx_description
1 polymer ?
#
loop_
_entity_poly.entity_id
_entity_poly.type
_entity_poly.pdbx_seq_one_letter_code
_entity_poly.pdbx_strand_id
1 'polypeptide(L)'
;MFVMSQKKSKRKKETGNVNTRSAKKAAVLGTERKSRTPLIIACVCAILVAGGALTFYGLSGKTTVANTVPPAMTANASVITYPVSLFGDNKSRHFEYKYNDITIRYFILKSSDGIIRAAFDACDVCWPAGKGYYQEGDYMVCRNCGRRFASVLVNEVKGGCNPAPLNRGVTGEKLLINVSDIIEGKQYFDFSGKA
;
A
#
# COMPACT_ATOMS: atom_id res chain seq x y z
N MET A 1 58.63 -16.15 -25.34
CA MET A 1 58.78 -15.88 -26.79
C MET A 1 57.45 -16.15 -27.45
N PHE A 2 56.80 -15.22 -28.04
CA PHE A 2 55.57 -15.08 -28.82
C PHE A 2 54.71 -13.96 -28.24
N VAL A 3 54.90 -12.78 -28.70
CA VAL A 3 54.56 -11.94 -29.85
C VAL A 3 53.07 -11.52 -29.84
N MET A 4 52.91 -10.21 -29.62
CA MET A 4 51.73 -9.37 -29.73
C MET A 4 51.05 -9.44 -31.08
N SER A 5 49.74 -9.30 -31.11
CA SER A 5 49.05 -8.79 -32.29
C SER A 5 47.93 -7.83 -31.89
N GLN A 6 48.21 -6.56 -32.12
CA GLN A 6 47.28 -5.46 -32.06
C GLN A 6 46.47 -5.42 -33.38
N LYS A 7 45.15 -5.34 -33.29
CA LYS A 7 44.32 -5.05 -34.45
C LYS A 7 43.64 -3.69 -34.28
N LYS A 8 44.22 -2.69 -34.92
CA LYS A 8 43.63 -1.37 -35.17
C LYS A 8 42.40 -1.55 -36.07
N SER A 9 41.28 -0.99 -35.74
CA SER A 9 40.15 -0.79 -36.65
C SER A 9 39.78 0.69 -36.74
N LYS A 10 39.71 1.12 -37.98
CA LYS A 10 39.60 2.45 -38.51
C LYS A 10 38.30 3.16 -38.17
N ARG A 11 38.46 4.42 -37.77
CA ARG A 11 37.44 5.46 -37.70
C ARG A 11 37.01 5.88 -39.11
N LYS A 12 35.75 5.76 -39.45
CA LYS A 12 35.18 6.35 -40.68
C LYS A 12 34.35 7.56 -40.27
N LYS A 13 34.85 8.72 -40.64
CA LYS A 13 34.12 9.99 -40.68
C LYS A 13 33.23 9.96 -41.92
N GLU A 14 31.97 10.28 -41.77
CA GLU A 14 31.15 10.80 -42.85
C GLU A 14 30.54 12.12 -42.46
N THR A 15 30.96 13.09 -43.21
CA THR A 15 30.50 14.50 -43.23
C THR A 15 29.33 14.62 -44.19
N GLY A 16 28.33 15.42 -43.78
CA GLY A 16 27.64 16.36 -44.70
C GLY A 16 26.37 15.88 -45.32
N ASN A 17 25.27 16.48 -44.97
CA ASN A 17 24.56 17.28 -45.96
C ASN A 17 23.52 18.22 -45.31
N VAL A 18 23.81 19.49 -45.45
CA VAL A 18 22.91 20.61 -45.23
C VAL A 18 22.02 20.73 -46.47
N ASN A 19 20.73 20.62 -46.35
CA ASN A 19 19.80 21.02 -47.38
C ASN A 19 18.70 21.90 -46.81
N THR A 20 18.96 23.18 -46.93
CA THR A 20 18.00 24.29 -46.93
C THR A 20 16.92 24.07 -47.99
N ARG A 21 15.69 24.06 -47.63
CA ARG A 21 14.57 24.39 -48.55
C ARG A 21 13.67 25.45 -47.92
N SER A 22 13.85 26.62 -48.49
CA SER A 22 13.05 27.82 -48.39
C SER A 22 11.55 27.64 -48.53
N ALA A 23 10.86 28.40 -47.71
CA ALA A 23 9.70 29.22 -47.97
C ALA A 23 8.70 28.82 -49.08
N LYS A 24 7.48 28.56 -48.67
CA LYS A 24 6.31 29.11 -49.41
C LYS A 24 5.27 29.60 -48.41
N LYS A 25 5.19 30.92 -48.26
CA LYS A 25 4.02 31.62 -47.77
C LYS A 25 2.86 31.36 -48.72
N ALA A 26 1.78 30.84 -48.19
CA ALA A 26 0.46 30.99 -48.82
C ALA A 26 -0.47 31.61 -47.79
N ALA A 27 -0.72 32.88 -47.97
CA ALA A 27 -1.80 33.62 -47.32
C ALA A 27 -3.13 33.10 -47.84
N VAL A 28 -3.94 32.52 -46.97
CA VAL A 28 -5.34 32.27 -47.23
C VAL A 28 -6.10 33.17 -46.27
N LEU A 29 -6.66 34.26 -46.79
CA LEU A 29 -7.69 35.07 -46.16
C LEU A 29 -8.93 34.20 -45.97
N GLY A 30 -9.15 33.70 -44.78
CA GLY A 30 -10.34 32.96 -44.36
C GLY A 30 -11.18 33.81 -43.40
N THR A 31 -12.26 34.27 -43.91
CA THR A 31 -13.47 34.89 -43.32
C THR A 31 -13.59 34.69 -41.79
N GLU A 32 -13.65 35.78 -41.06
CA GLU A 32 -14.06 35.84 -39.66
C GLU A 32 -15.50 35.36 -39.49
N ARG A 33 -15.67 34.11 -39.15
CA ARG A 33 -16.92 33.56 -38.64
C ARG A 33 -17.01 33.91 -37.17
N LYS A 34 -17.76 34.93 -36.82
CA LYS A 34 -18.06 35.35 -35.44
C LYS A 34 -18.64 34.15 -34.68
N SER A 35 -17.75 33.42 -34.01
CA SER A 35 -18.10 32.23 -33.25
C SER A 35 -18.85 32.63 -31.97
N ARG A 36 -20.04 32.08 -31.77
CA ARG A 36 -20.82 32.22 -30.53
C ARG A 36 -20.30 31.32 -29.40
N THR A 37 -19.18 30.62 -29.61
CA THR A 37 -18.52 29.69 -28.64
C THR A 37 -18.17 30.35 -27.32
N PRO A 38 -17.67 31.61 -27.22
CA PRO A 38 -17.35 32.19 -25.91
C PRO A 38 -18.57 32.38 -25.00
N LEU A 39 -19.76 32.65 -25.61
CA LEU A 39 -20.97 32.83 -24.84
C LEU A 39 -21.51 31.52 -24.26
N ILE A 40 -21.38 30.41 -25.01
CA ILE A 40 -21.79 29.08 -24.58
C ILE A 40 -20.87 28.59 -23.43
N ILE A 41 -19.55 28.82 -23.54
CA ILE A 41 -18.59 28.44 -22.50
C ILE A 41 -18.86 29.20 -21.20
N ALA A 42 -19.17 30.52 -21.28
CA ALA A 42 -19.49 31.32 -20.12
C ALA A 42 -20.77 30.82 -19.39
N CYS A 43 -21.80 30.42 -20.13
CA CYS A 43 -23.03 29.88 -19.55
C CYS A 43 -22.80 28.53 -18.87
N VAL A 44 -22.02 27.63 -19.48
CA VAL A 44 -21.69 26.32 -18.89
C VAL A 44 -20.87 26.46 -17.59
N CYS A 45 -19.88 27.36 -17.57
CA CYS A 45 -19.11 27.64 -16.36
C CYS A 45 -19.98 28.24 -15.24
N ALA A 46 -20.93 29.11 -15.55
CA ALA A 46 -21.83 29.68 -14.55
C ALA A 46 -22.75 28.61 -13.91
N ILE A 47 -23.24 27.66 -14.69
CA ILE A 47 -24.09 26.57 -14.21
C ILE A 47 -23.28 25.61 -13.31
N LEU A 48 -22.03 25.32 -13.66
CA LEU A 48 -21.16 24.46 -12.85
C LEU A 48 -20.78 25.10 -11.51
N VAL A 49 -20.55 26.42 -11.50
CA VAL A 49 -20.24 27.13 -10.24
C VAL A 49 -21.48 27.25 -9.36
N ALA A 50 -22.66 27.53 -9.91
CA ALA A 50 -23.89 27.57 -9.14
C ALA A 50 -24.32 26.21 -8.60
N GLY A 51 -24.20 25.14 -9.42
CA GLY A 51 -24.47 23.75 -8.99
C GLY A 51 -23.49 23.24 -7.93
N GLY A 52 -22.20 23.58 -8.05
CA GLY A 52 -21.17 23.22 -7.07
C GLY A 52 -21.35 23.88 -5.71
N ALA A 53 -21.80 25.15 -5.69
CA ALA A 53 -22.04 25.88 -4.45
C ALA A 53 -23.24 25.31 -3.67
N LEU A 54 -24.31 24.92 -4.34
CA LEU A 54 -25.49 24.34 -3.68
C LEU A 54 -25.21 22.96 -3.06
N THR A 55 -24.34 22.13 -3.66
CA THR A 55 -23.96 20.85 -3.09
C THR A 55 -22.97 20.99 -1.92
N PHE A 56 -22.12 22.02 -1.95
CA PHE A 56 -21.15 22.26 -0.86
C PHE A 56 -21.82 22.81 0.42
N TYR A 57 -22.85 23.65 0.30
CA TYR A 57 -23.57 24.18 1.46
C TYR A 57 -24.57 23.19 2.07
N GLY A 58 -25.00 22.15 1.33
CA GLY A 58 -25.94 21.15 1.81
C GLY A 58 -25.34 20.04 2.67
N LEU A 59 -24.01 19.83 2.68
CA LEU A 59 -23.32 18.76 3.41
C LEU A 59 -22.50 19.23 4.61
N SER A 60 -22.69 20.47 5.11
CA SER A 60 -22.06 20.89 6.38
C SER A 60 -22.79 20.26 7.59
N GLY A 61 -22.78 18.93 7.66
CA GLY A 61 -23.08 18.19 8.87
C GLY A 61 -21.96 18.40 9.87
N LYS A 62 -22.31 18.90 11.06
CA LYS A 62 -21.44 19.15 12.21
C LYS A 62 -20.58 17.92 12.51
N THR A 63 -19.29 17.97 12.19
CA THR A 63 -18.31 17.02 12.69
C THR A 63 -18.03 17.36 14.15
N THR A 64 -18.64 16.62 15.05
CA THR A 64 -18.24 16.57 16.45
C THR A 64 -16.87 15.88 16.49
N VAL A 65 -15.84 16.62 16.88
CA VAL A 65 -14.51 16.07 17.11
C VAL A 65 -14.60 15.24 18.39
N ALA A 66 -14.85 13.96 18.27
CA ALA A 66 -14.72 13.03 19.38
C ALA A 66 -13.23 12.73 19.58
N ASN A 67 -12.70 13.09 20.72
CA ASN A 67 -11.41 12.64 21.24
C ASN A 67 -11.39 11.12 21.20
N THR A 68 -10.65 10.53 20.27
CA THR A 68 -10.57 9.09 20.10
C THR A 68 -9.56 8.53 21.09
N VAL A 69 -10.08 8.08 22.21
CA VAL A 69 -9.50 7.00 23.02
C VAL A 69 -9.20 5.81 22.08
N PRO A 70 -8.10 5.05 22.26
CA PRO A 70 -7.85 3.86 21.46
C PRO A 70 -9.10 2.99 21.45
N PRO A 71 -9.51 2.42 20.30
CA PRO A 71 -10.79 1.74 20.19
C PRO A 71 -10.85 0.61 21.22
N ALA A 72 -11.66 0.82 22.25
CA ALA A 72 -12.08 -0.27 23.11
C ALA A 72 -12.79 -1.29 22.21
N MET A 73 -12.33 -2.53 22.23
CA MET A 73 -12.92 -3.63 21.49
C MET A 73 -14.39 -3.76 21.87
N THR A 74 -15.27 -3.31 21.00
CA THR A 74 -16.71 -3.60 21.15
C THR A 74 -16.88 -5.05 20.69
N ALA A 75 -17.23 -5.91 21.60
CA ALA A 75 -17.32 -7.37 21.45
C ALA A 75 -18.29 -7.89 20.37
N ASN A 76 -18.88 -7.02 19.57
CA ASN A 76 -19.82 -7.33 18.48
C ASN A 76 -19.40 -6.76 17.12
N ALA A 77 -18.19 -6.21 16.98
CA ALA A 77 -17.73 -5.74 15.69
C ALA A 77 -17.20 -6.92 14.87
N SER A 78 -17.81 -7.20 13.72
CA SER A 78 -17.31 -8.20 12.77
C SER A 78 -15.98 -7.79 12.09
N VAL A 79 -15.57 -6.53 12.26
CA VAL A 79 -14.38 -5.93 11.63
C VAL A 79 -13.62 -5.06 12.62
N ILE A 80 -12.31 -5.28 12.74
CA ILE A 80 -11.41 -4.39 13.48
C ILE A 80 -10.81 -3.39 12.50
N THR A 81 -10.80 -2.12 12.90
CA THR A 81 -10.32 -1.02 12.05
C THR A 81 -9.16 -0.30 12.73
N TYR A 82 -8.09 -0.06 11.95
CA TYR A 82 -6.92 0.73 12.38
C TYR A 82 -6.70 1.91 11.42
N PRO A 83 -6.27 3.07 11.91
CA PRO A 83 -5.82 4.14 11.02
C PRO A 83 -4.51 3.74 10.33
N VAL A 84 -4.42 3.95 9.01
CA VAL A 84 -3.21 3.66 8.21
C VAL A 84 -2.00 4.45 8.74
N SER A 85 -2.22 5.66 9.25
CA SER A 85 -1.19 6.52 9.83
C SER A 85 -0.47 5.88 11.02
N LEU A 86 -1.11 4.95 11.72
CA LEU A 86 -0.50 4.19 12.82
C LEU A 86 0.76 3.44 12.39
N PHE A 87 0.88 3.07 11.14
CA PHE A 87 1.98 2.25 10.59
C PHE A 87 2.98 3.09 9.76
N GLY A 88 2.88 4.42 9.80
CA GLY A 88 3.69 5.33 8.99
C GLY A 88 5.20 5.30 9.27
N ASP A 89 5.61 4.80 10.44
CA ASP A 89 7.00 4.69 10.87
C ASP A 89 7.67 3.36 10.45
N ASN A 90 7.00 2.54 9.66
CA ASN A 90 7.44 1.22 9.21
C ASN A 90 7.78 0.23 10.35
N LYS A 91 7.32 0.49 11.58
CA LYS A 91 7.50 -0.42 12.71
C LYS A 91 6.33 -1.38 12.82
N SER A 92 6.65 -2.64 13.12
CA SER A 92 5.64 -3.65 13.42
C SER A 92 4.95 -3.35 14.74
N ARG A 93 3.64 -3.48 14.75
CA ARG A 93 2.82 -3.40 15.96
C ARG A 93 2.13 -4.71 16.19
N HIS A 94 2.25 -5.22 17.40
CA HIS A 94 1.66 -6.49 17.81
C HIS A 94 0.34 -6.22 18.51
N PHE A 95 -0.65 -7.06 18.21
CA PHE A 95 -2.00 -7.00 18.72
C PHE A 95 -2.43 -8.36 19.22
N GLU A 96 -3.44 -8.36 20.08
CA GLU A 96 -4.04 -9.57 20.65
C GLU A 96 -5.57 -9.51 20.47
N TYR A 97 -6.14 -10.66 20.13
CA TYR A 97 -7.57 -10.88 20.11
C TYR A 97 -7.92 -12.08 20.97
N LYS A 98 -8.81 -11.87 21.93
CA LYS A 98 -9.29 -12.95 22.79
C LYS A 98 -10.51 -13.63 22.17
N TYR A 99 -10.41 -14.93 21.97
CA TYR A 99 -11.49 -15.77 21.50
C TYR A 99 -11.62 -16.98 22.43
N ASN A 100 -12.69 -17.00 23.24
CA ASN A 100 -12.83 -17.92 24.38
C ASN A 100 -11.57 -17.83 25.27
N ASP A 101 -10.96 -18.98 25.58
CA ASP A 101 -9.74 -19.05 26.39
C ASP A 101 -8.43 -18.92 25.58
N ILE A 102 -8.52 -18.66 24.27
CA ILE A 102 -7.37 -18.53 23.37
C ILE A 102 -7.06 -17.06 23.13
N THR A 103 -5.81 -16.66 23.32
CA THR A 103 -5.31 -15.33 22.92
C THR A 103 -4.60 -15.45 21.59
N ILE A 104 -5.21 -14.98 20.53
CA ILE A 104 -4.69 -14.95 19.17
C ILE A 104 -3.83 -13.72 19.00
N ARG A 105 -2.56 -13.89 18.63
CA ARG A 105 -1.62 -12.78 18.43
C ARG A 105 -1.33 -12.58 16.96
N TYR A 106 -1.26 -11.34 16.55
CA TYR A 106 -0.91 -10.96 15.19
C TYR A 106 -0.14 -9.64 15.19
N PHE A 107 0.53 -9.35 14.09
CA PHE A 107 1.21 -8.07 13.91
C PHE A 107 0.85 -7.45 12.57
N ILE A 108 0.99 -6.13 12.53
CA ILE A 108 0.78 -5.30 11.35
C ILE A 108 2.00 -4.41 11.21
N LEU A 109 2.51 -4.24 9.98
CA LEU A 109 3.60 -3.33 9.65
C LEU A 109 3.36 -2.74 8.26
N LYS A 110 3.96 -1.58 8.02
CA LYS A 110 4.17 -1.07 6.68
C LYS A 110 5.55 -1.51 6.22
N SER A 111 5.61 -2.31 5.17
CA SER A 111 6.87 -2.81 4.60
C SER A 111 7.59 -1.73 3.79
N SER A 112 8.85 -1.97 3.43
CA SER A 112 9.70 -1.01 2.71
C SER A 112 9.17 -0.63 1.32
N ASP A 113 8.31 -1.44 0.72
CA ASP A 113 7.59 -1.11 -0.53
C ASP A 113 6.34 -0.23 -0.32
N GLY A 114 6.08 0.19 0.92
CA GLY A 114 4.95 1.06 1.27
C GLY A 114 3.62 0.33 1.50
N ILE A 115 3.56 -0.99 1.35
CA ILE A 115 2.35 -1.79 1.53
C ILE A 115 2.16 -2.15 3.01
N ILE A 116 0.93 -1.99 3.52
CA ILE A 116 0.60 -2.46 4.88
C ILE A 116 0.31 -3.95 4.80
N ARG A 117 0.99 -4.73 5.65
CA ARG A 117 0.88 -6.18 5.74
C ARG A 117 0.48 -6.61 7.14
N ALA A 118 -0.27 -7.70 7.22
CA ALA A 118 -0.69 -8.31 8.47
C ALA A 118 -0.35 -9.80 8.46
N ALA A 119 0.06 -10.34 9.59
CA ALA A 119 0.31 -11.77 9.75
C ALA A 119 0.08 -12.18 11.21
N PHE A 120 -0.18 -13.46 11.42
CA PHE A 120 -0.17 -14.02 12.76
C PHE A 120 1.24 -14.01 13.35
N ASP A 121 1.35 -13.80 14.66
CA ASP A 121 2.60 -13.88 15.41
C ASP A 121 3.00 -15.34 15.63
N ALA A 122 2.92 -16.12 14.59
CA ALA A 122 3.16 -17.56 14.54
C ALA A 122 3.45 -18.01 13.11
N CYS A 123 3.94 -19.25 12.95
CA CYS A 123 4.15 -19.91 11.67
C CYS A 123 3.84 -21.40 11.79
N ASP A 124 3.73 -22.09 10.65
CA ASP A 124 3.35 -23.50 10.62
C ASP A 124 4.32 -24.45 11.36
N VAL A 125 5.59 -24.05 11.48
CA VAL A 125 6.64 -24.91 12.09
C VAL A 125 6.90 -24.55 13.55
N CYS A 126 7.06 -23.28 13.87
CA CYS A 126 7.52 -22.84 15.18
C CYS A 126 6.41 -22.44 16.16
N TRP A 127 5.13 -22.45 15.72
CA TRP A 127 4.01 -22.09 16.58
C TRP A 127 3.95 -22.85 17.92
N PRO A 128 4.36 -24.15 17.98
CA PRO A 128 4.31 -24.89 19.25
C PRO A 128 5.17 -24.28 20.36
N ALA A 129 6.20 -23.51 20.00
CA ALA A 129 7.06 -22.84 20.96
C ALA A 129 6.43 -21.56 21.55
N GLY A 130 5.36 -21.04 20.95
CA GLY A 130 4.62 -19.86 21.43
C GLY A 130 5.40 -18.55 21.44
N LYS A 131 6.59 -18.47 20.79
CA LYS A 131 7.53 -17.35 20.94
C LYS A 131 7.24 -16.17 20.00
N GLY A 132 6.61 -16.42 18.82
CA GLY A 132 6.30 -15.38 17.84
C GLY A 132 7.50 -14.77 17.15
N TYR A 133 7.34 -13.52 16.70
CA TYR A 133 8.31 -12.75 15.91
C TYR A 133 8.68 -11.42 16.58
N TYR A 134 9.77 -10.83 16.12
CA TYR A 134 10.13 -9.43 16.36
C TYR A 134 10.67 -8.82 15.09
N GLN A 135 10.64 -7.50 15.00
CA GLN A 135 11.21 -6.79 13.87
C GLN A 135 12.66 -6.41 14.11
N GLU A 136 13.50 -6.61 13.10
CA GLU A 136 14.89 -6.17 13.07
C GLU A 136 15.16 -5.50 11.71
N GLY A 137 15.19 -4.17 11.70
CA GLY A 137 15.24 -3.40 10.46
C GLY A 137 14.03 -3.71 9.56
N ASP A 138 14.29 -4.12 8.32
CA ASP A 138 13.26 -4.50 7.35
C ASP A 138 12.93 -6.01 7.35
N TYR A 139 13.19 -6.69 8.46
CA TYR A 139 12.94 -8.12 8.60
C TYR A 139 12.07 -8.42 9.80
N MET A 140 11.17 -9.40 9.65
CA MET A 140 10.55 -10.10 10.76
C MET A 140 11.39 -11.34 11.11
N VAL A 141 11.77 -11.49 12.36
CA VAL A 141 12.67 -12.55 12.83
C VAL A 141 11.90 -13.48 13.76
N CYS A 142 11.90 -14.77 13.46
CA CYS A 142 11.30 -15.80 14.32
C CYS A 142 12.10 -15.95 15.61
N ARG A 143 11.46 -15.72 16.77
CA ARG A 143 12.11 -15.85 18.09
C ARG A 143 12.51 -17.27 18.44
N ASN A 144 11.97 -18.28 17.75
CA ASN A 144 12.30 -19.67 18.02
C ASN A 144 13.51 -20.16 17.22
N CYS A 145 13.51 -19.97 15.88
CA CYS A 145 14.55 -20.51 15.01
C CYS A 145 15.53 -19.45 14.46
N GLY A 146 15.33 -18.17 14.77
CA GLY A 146 16.20 -17.07 14.31
C GLY A 146 16.08 -16.75 12.81
N ARG A 147 15.20 -17.42 12.06
CA ARG A 147 15.05 -17.17 10.63
C ARG A 147 14.48 -15.78 10.37
N ARG A 148 15.02 -15.10 9.35
CA ARG A 148 14.70 -13.73 8.96
C ARG A 148 13.84 -13.75 7.71
N PHE A 149 12.77 -12.95 7.69
CA PHE A 149 11.85 -12.79 6.57
C PHE A 149 11.75 -11.31 6.21
N ALA A 150 12.06 -10.95 4.97
CA ALA A 150 11.93 -9.58 4.52
C ALA A 150 10.48 -9.10 4.69
N SER A 151 10.30 -7.87 5.14
CA SER A 151 8.97 -7.29 5.41
C SER A 151 8.06 -7.33 4.18
N VAL A 152 8.63 -7.17 2.99
CA VAL A 152 7.92 -7.23 1.70
C VAL A 152 7.38 -8.61 1.36
N LEU A 153 7.86 -9.67 2.00
CA LEU A 153 7.39 -11.05 1.80
C LEU A 153 6.32 -11.48 2.81
N VAL A 154 6.09 -10.68 3.85
CA VAL A 154 5.04 -10.95 4.84
C VAL A 154 3.69 -10.94 4.16
N ASN A 155 2.89 -12.00 4.37
CA ASN A 155 1.60 -12.25 3.73
C ASN A 155 1.64 -12.57 2.21
N GLU A 156 2.82 -12.49 1.58
CA GLU A 156 3.03 -12.90 0.18
C GLU A 156 3.51 -14.37 0.09
N VAL A 157 4.42 -14.74 0.98
CA VAL A 157 4.95 -16.11 1.05
C VAL A 157 4.31 -16.85 2.21
N LYS A 158 3.74 -18.00 1.93
CA LYS A 158 3.02 -18.85 2.89
C LYS A 158 3.82 -20.11 3.22
N GLY A 159 3.58 -20.64 4.40
CA GLY A 159 4.09 -21.94 4.82
C GLY A 159 5.48 -21.94 5.43
N GLY A 160 5.83 -23.05 6.05
CA GLY A 160 7.10 -23.22 6.75
C GLY A 160 7.28 -22.28 7.93
N CYS A 161 8.46 -21.65 8.02
CA CYS A 161 8.72 -20.67 9.06
C CYS A 161 8.37 -19.21 8.66
N ASN A 162 7.66 -18.99 7.55
CA ASN A 162 7.14 -17.66 7.24
C ASN A 162 6.01 -17.31 8.21
N PRO A 163 5.85 -16.03 8.60
CA PRO A 163 4.68 -15.62 9.37
C PRO A 163 3.39 -16.04 8.67
N ALA A 164 2.50 -16.70 9.39
CA ALA A 164 1.24 -17.15 8.82
C ALA A 164 0.38 -15.95 8.41
N PRO A 165 -0.16 -15.92 7.18
CA PRO A 165 -0.81 -14.74 6.64
C PRO A 165 -2.14 -14.43 7.36
N LEU A 166 -2.44 -13.15 7.54
CA LEU A 166 -3.71 -12.64 8.03
C LEU A 166 -4.32 -11.72 6.96
N ASN A 167 -5.55 -12.04 6.53
CA ASN A 167 -6.26 -11.23 5.54
C ASN A 167 -6.52 -9.82 6.06
N ARG A 168 -6.36 -8.83 5.20
CA ARG A 168 -6.62 -7.43 5.49
C ARG A 168 -7.11 -6.70 4.25
N GLY A 169 -7.89 -5.65 4.46
CA GLY A 169 -8.25 -4.68 3.43
C GLY A 169 -7.75 -3.29 3.81
N VAL A 170 -7.43 -2.46 2.81
CA VAL A 170 -7.13 -1.04 3.01
C VAL A 170 -8.12 -0.23 2.18
N THR A 171 -8.86 0.67 2.83
CA THR A 171 -9.83 1.54 2.18
C THR A 171 -9.63 2.96 2.68
N GLY A 172 -9.11 3.83 1.81
CA GLY A 172 -8.69 5.18 2.19
C GLY A 172 -7.65 5.13 3.31
N GLU A 173 -7.92 5.82 4.41
CA GLU A 173 -7.03 5.89 5.57
C GLU A 173 -7.29 4.79 6.62
N LYS A 174 -8.04 3.76 6.28
CA LYS A 174 -8.42 2.68 7.21
C LYS A 174 -7.89 1.34 6.74
N LEU A 175 -7.24 0.63 7.64
CA LEU A 175 -6.93 -0.79 7.54
C LEU A 175 -8.05 -1.57 8.24
N LEU A 176 -8.58 -2.59 7.58
CA LEU A 176 -9.70 -3.42 8.02
C LEU A 176 -9.23 -4.87 8.13
N ILE A 177 -9.58 -5.52 9.24
CA ILE A 177 -9.37 -6.95 9.47
C ILE A 177 -10.67 -7.56 9.96
N ASN A 178 -11.19 -8.56 9.27
CA ASN A 178 -12.38 -9.26 9.74
C ASN A 178 -12.02 -10.11 10.97
N VAL A 179 -12.90 -10.12 11.94
CA VAL A 179 -12.73 -10.95 13.14
C VAL A 179 -12.73 -12.43 12.78
N SER A 180 -13.50 -12.86 11.79
CA SER A 180 -13.47 -14.23 11.27
C SER A 180 -12.06 -14.63 10.81
N ASP A 181 -11.36 -13.75 10.09
CA ASP A 181 -10.01 -14.02 9.58
C ASP A 181 -9.00 -14.17 10.74
N ILE A 182 -9.18 -13.40 11.84
CA ILE A 182 -8.36 -13.56 13.06
C ILE A 182 -8.64 -14.91 13.72
N ILE A 183 -9.92 -15.29 13.84
CA ILE A 183 -10.31 -16.56 14.49
C ILE A 183 -9.80 -17.77 13.71
N GLU A 184 -9.67 -17.71 12.40
CA GLU A 184 -9.04 -18.77 11.60
C GLU A 184 -7.63 -19.13 12.08
N GLY A 185 -6.88 -18.18 12.62
CA GLY A 185 -5.52 -18.40 13.15
C GLY A 185 -5.46 -19.01 14.55
N LYS A 186 -6.60 -19.33 15.21
CA LYS A 186 -6.65 -19.84 16.58
C LYS A 186 -5.78 -21.09 16.78
N GLN A 187 -5.65 -21.93 15.75
CA GLN A 187 -4.86 -23.17 15.79
C GLN A 187 -3.38 -22.94 16.14
N TYR A 188 -2.84 -21.77 15.87
CA TYR A 188 -1.45 -21.42 16.20
C TYR A 188 -1.28 -21.01 17.67
N PHE A 189 -2.38 -20.84 18.42
CA PHE A 189 -2.38 -20.30 19.78
C PHE A 189 -3.17 -21.18 20.77
N ASP A 190 -3.71 -22.26 20.28
CA ASP A 190 -4.34 -23.29 21.12
C ASP A 190 -3.26 -24.26 21.62
N PHE A 191 -2.89 -24.09 22.89
CA PHE A 191 -1.90 -24.94 23.56
C PHE A 191 -2.55 -25.96 24.50
N SER A 192 -3.87 -26.08 24.51
CA SER A 192 -4.63 -26.93 25.45
C SER A 192 -4.29 -28.43 25.35
N GLY A 193 -3.83 -28.90 24.19
CA GLY A 193 -3.43 -30.30 23.96
C GLY A 193 -1.93 -30.59 24.16
N LYS A 194 -1.15 -29.64 24.70
CA LYS A 194 0.30 -29.72 24.86
C LYS A 194 0.63 -29.74 26.34
N ALA A 195 0.49 -30.91 26.95
CA ALA A 195 1.05 -31.22 28.27
C ALA A 195 2.42 -31.86 28.09
#